data_aab3d8fd6ec89306aec776518f68c0b8
#
_entry.id   aab3d8fd6ec89306aec776518f68c0b8
#
_cell.length_a   1.000
_cell.length_b   1.000
_cell.length_c   1.000
_cell.angle_alpha   90.00
_cell.angle_beta   90.00
_cell.angle_gamma   90.00
#
_symmetry.space_group_name_H-M   'P 1'
#
loop_
_entity.id
_entity.type
_entity.pdbx_description
1 polymer ?
#
loop_
_entity_poly.entity_id
_entity_poly.type
_entity_poly.pdbx_seq_one_letter_code
_entity_poly.pdbx_strand_id
1 'polypeptide(L)'
;MKLINLLLIIHLTVIGYIYGENNYPIILIHGFLGWGKDEVGEMNYWGGDYDIEQHLNDKGFKVYSVSLGPVSSTYDCAIETFYQIKGGQVDYGSEHSKNYNLIQRPKEKYYSGLY
;
A
#
# COMPACT_ATOMS: atom_id res chain seq x y z
N MET A 1 34.17 26.96 27.36
CA MET A 1 33.52 25.65 27.64
C MET A 1 31.99 25.69 27.50
N LYS A 2 31.30 26.64 28.13
CA LYS A 2 29.82 26.72 28.08
C LYS A 2 29.23 26.96 26.67
N LEU A 3 29.86 27.77 25.81
CA LEU A 3 29.40 28.10 24.47
C LEU A 3 29.53 26.89 23.51
N ILE A 4 30.64 26.15 23.61
CA ILE A 4 30.89 24.94 22.81
C ILE A 4 29.87 23.85 23.13
N ASN A 5 29.57 23.65 24.43
CA ASN A 5 28.55 22.67 24.85
C ASN A 5 27.16 23.07 24.38
N LEU A 6 26.80 24.35 24.37
CA LEU A 6 25.53 24.85 23.87
C LEU A 6 25.40 24.61 22.35
N LEU A 7 26.46 24.92 21.60
CA LEU A 7 26.48 24.65 20.13
C LEU A 7 26.41 23.17 19.82
N LEU A 8 27.02 22.30 20.60
CA LEU A 8 26.94 20.84 20.43
C LEU A 8 25.53 20.29 20.70
N ILE A 9 24.86 20.81 21.74
CA ILE A 9 23.49 20.45 22.09
C ILE A 9 22.54 20.92 20.98
N ILE A 10 22.67 22.13 20.46
CA ILE A 10 21.87 22.63 19.33
C ILE A 10 22.10 21.79 18.07
N HIS A 11 23.35 21.41 17.79
CA HIS A 11 23.66 20.54 16.63
C HIS A 11 23.02 19.16 16.77
N LEU A 12 23.09 18.53 17.94
CA LEU A 12 22.48 17.23 18.22
C LEU A 12 20.94 17.26 18.14
N THR A 13 20.31 18.34 18.63
CA THR A 13 18.85 18.49 18.54
C THR A 13 18.39 18.75 17.11
N VAL A 14 19.10 19.55 16.32
CA VAL A 14 18.78 19.81 14.91
C VAL A 14 18.92 18.54 14.06
N ILE A 15 19.96 17.71 14.29
CA ILE A 15 20.12 16.43 13.61
C ILE A 15 18.96 15.47 13.94
N GLY A 16 18.51 15.43 15.19
CA GLY A 16 17.35 14.60 15.60
C GLY A 16 16.04 14.98 14.94
N TYR A 17 15.86 16.24 14.52
CA TYR A 17 14.66 16.69 13.80
C TYR A 17 14.67 16.43 12.28
N ILE A 18 15.85 16.13 11.71
CA ILE A 18 15.98 15.91 10.25
C ILE A 18 15.64 14.47 9.83
N TYR A 19 15.69 13.51 10.76
CA TYR A 19 15.32 12.13 10.54
C TYR A 19 13.91 11.85 11.07
N GLY A 20 12.90 12.40 10.41
CA GLY A 20 11.53 11.93 10.55
C GLY A 20 11.41 10.57 9.91
N GLU A 21 11.66 9.48 10.63
CA GLU A 21 11.38 8.14 10.14
C GLU A 21 9.86 7.97 10.01
N ASN A 22 9.38 7.95 8.78
CA ASN A 22 8.03 7.51 8.49
C ASN A 22 8.05 5.97 8.49
N ASN A 23 7.61 5.35 9.58
CA ASN A 23 7.53 3.90 9.73
C ASN A 23 6.20 3.31 9.22
N TYR A 24 5.35 4.13 8.61
CA TYR A 24 4.10 3.64 8.02
C TYR A 24 4.39 2.87 6.73
N PRO A 25 3.65 1.78 6.46
CA PRO A 25 3.78 1.06 5.22
C PRO A 25 3.31 1.90 4.04
N ILE A 26 3.93 1.66 2.89
CA ILE A 26 3.58 2.25 1.60
C ILE A 26 2.72 1.25 0.85
N ILE A 27 1.54 1.67 0.42
CA ILE A 27 0.66 0.84 -0.40
C ILE A 27 0.68 1.38 -1.83
N LEU A 28 1.10 0.56 -2.77
CA LEU A 28 1.10 0.87 -4.20
C LEU A 28 -0.23 0.40 -4.80
N ILE A 29 -1.02 1.35 -5.29
CA ILE A 29 -2.35 1.09 -5.86
C ILE A 29 -2.30 1.42 -7.35
N HIS A 30 -2.54 0.43 -8.22
CA HIS A 30 -2.58 0.65 -9.66
C HIS A 30 -3.85 1.39 -10.10
N GLY A 31 -3.81 2.03 -11.27
CA GLY A 31 -4.95 2.74 -11.85
C GLY A 31 -5.82 1.87 -12.73
N PHE A 32 -6.72 2.53 -13.48
CA PHE A 32 -7.58 1.88 -14.48
C PHE A 32 -6.76 1.08 -15.50
N LEU A 33 -7.20 -0.13 -15.80
CA LEU A 33 -6.50 -1.12 -16.63
C LEU A 33 -5.11 -1.52 -16.09
N GLY A 34 -4.84 -1.24 -14.82
CA GLY A 34 -3.63 -1.70 -14.15
C GLY A 34 -3.77 -3.14 -13.63
N TRP A 35 -2.70 -3.64 -13.04
CA TRP A 35 -2.59 -5.00 -12.50
C TRP A 35 -1.75 -5.03 -11.22
N GLY A 36 -1.99 -6.04 -10.41
CA GLY A 36 -1.19 -6.32 -9.22
C GLY A 36 0.12 -7.04 -9.56
N LYS A 37 0.90 -7.30 -8.53
CA LYS A 37 2.16 -8.05 -8.67
C LYS A 37 1.85 -9.47 -9.18
N ASP A 38 2.69 -9.96 -10.10
CA ASP A 38 2.61 -11.31 -10.68
C ASP A 38 1.36 -11.63 -11.54
N GLU A 39 0.52 -10.63 -11.84
CA GLU A 39 -0.67 -10.83 -12.70
C GLU A 39 -0.35 -10.80 -14.19
N VAL A 40 0.71 -10.11 -14.60
CA VAL A 40 1.14 -9.96 -16.01
C VAL A 40 2.58 -10.45 -16.17
N GLY A 41 2.79 -11.75 -15.91
CA GLY A 41 4.12 -12.37 -16.01
C GLY A 41 5.18 -11.66 -15.17
N GLU A 42 6.32 -11.33 -15.77
CA GLU A 42 7.43 -10.64 -15.08
C GLU A 42 7.32 -9.11 -15.10
N MET A 43 6.28 -8.54 -15.75
CA MET A 43 6.10 -7.10 -15.87
C MET A 43 5.39 -6.52 -14.66
N ASN A 44 6.07 -5.69 -13.89
CA ASN A 44 5.49 -4.96 -12.77
C ASN A 44 4.74 -3.72 -13.26
N TYR A 45 3.53 -3.46 -12.73
CA TYR A 45 2.84 -2.18 -12.98
C TYR A 45 3.68 -0.99 -12.49
N TRP A 46 4.29 -1.14 -11.31
CA TRP A 46 5.18 -0.15 -10.72
C TRP A 46 6.64 -0.46 -11.07
N GLY A 47 7.13 0.13 -12.17
CA GLY A 47 8.52 0.06 -12.59
C GLY A 47 8.81 -0.78 -13.84
N GLY A 48 7.83 -1.49 -14.39
CA GLY A 48 8.03 -2.35 -15.56
C GLY A 48 8.99 -3.50 -15.28
N ASP A 49 10.14 -3.53 -15.96
CA ASP A 49 11.18 -4.53 -15.73
C ASP A 49 11.95 -4.32 -14.40
N TYR A 50 11.74 -3.17 -13.74
CA TYR A 50 12.37 -2.84 -12.47
C TYR A 50 11.34 -2.92 -11.34
N ASP A 51 11.53 -3.86 -10.42
CA ASP A 51 10.63 -4.05 -9.26
C ASP A 51 10.86 -2.96 -8.21
N ILE A 52 10.05 -1.88 -8.28
CA ILE A 52 10.10 -0.76 -7.32
C ILE A 52 9.73 -1.23 -5.91
N GLU A 53 8.74 -2.13 -5.76
CA GLU A 53 8.34 -2.67 -4.46
C GLU A 53 9.51 -3.38 -3.78
N GLN A 54 10.15 -4.31 -4.51
CA GLN A 54 11.31 -5.03 -3.99
C GLN A 54 12.47 -4.08 -3.65
N HIS A 55 12.77 -3.13 -4.56
CA HIS A 55 13.85 -2.17 -4.32
C HIS A 55 13.64 -1.33 -3.05
N LEU A 56 12.43 -0.89 -2.79
CA LEU A 56 12.13 -0.12 -1.58
C LEU A 56 12.14 -1.00 -0.32
N ASN A 57 11.65 -2.23 -0.42
CA ASN A 57 11.75 -3.20 0.67
C ASN A 57 13.21 -3.52 1.04
N ASP A 58 14.10 -3.67 0.04
CA ASP A 58 15.54 -3.87 0.26
C ASP A 58 16.22 -2.68 0.95
N LYS A 59 15.63 -1.49 0.84
CA LYS A 59 16.07 -0.28 1.56
C LYS A 59 15.46 -0.14 2.96
N GLY A 60 14.67 -1.12 3.41
CA GLY A 60 14.09 -1.15 4.75
C GLY A 60 12.71 -0.48 4.88
N PHE A 61 12.12 -0.03 3.77
CA PHE A 61 10.72 0.41 3.78
C PHE A 61 9.79 -0.81 3.78
N LYS A 62 8.57 -0.66 4.30
CA LYS A 62 7.52 -1.66 4.18
C LYS A 62 6.61 -1.24 3.02
N VAL A 63 6.75 -1.91 1.89
CA VAL A 63 6.00 -1.57 0.67
C VAL A 63 5.23 -2.78 0.18
N TYR A 64 3.98 -2.56 -0.22
CA TYR A 64 3.08 -3.61 -0.71
C TYR A 64 2.30 -3.09 -1.92
N SER A 65 2.19 -3.90 -2.95
CA SER A 65 1.28 -3.67 -4.07
C SER A 65 -0.03 -4.41 -3.84
N VAL A 66 -1.15 -3.76 -4.12
CA VAL A 66 -2.46 -4.40 -4.11
C VAL A 66 -2.89 -4.78 -5.52
N SER A 67 -3.67 -5.86 -5.62
CA SER A 67 -4.22 -6.38 -6.86
C SER A 67 -5.73 -6.09 -6.89
N LEU A 68 -6.18 -5.25 -7.79
CA LEU A 68 -7.56 -4.78 -7.91
C LEU A 68 -8.14 -5.15 -9.27
N GLY A 69 -9.45 -5.23 -9.38
CA GLY A 69 -10.08 -5.43 -10.67
C GLY A 69 -9.73 -4.27 -11.65
N PRO A 70 -9.18 -4.57 -12.85
CA PRO A 70 -8.65 -3.55 -13.76
C PRO A 70 -9.69 -2.57 -14.28
N VAL A 71 -10.97 -2.94 -14.22
CA VAL A 71 -12.13 -2.12 -14.65
C VAL A 71 -13.16 -1.93 -13.54
N SER A 72 -12.79 -2.23 -12.30
CA SER A 72 -13.65 -2.06 -11.13
C SER A 72 -13.93 -0.57 -10.84
N SER A 73 -15.08 -0.29 -10.23
CA SER A 73 -15.39 1.06 -9.78
C SER A 73 -14.41 1.51 -8.69
N THR A 74 -14.27 2.82 -8.51
CA THR A 74 -13.44 3.37 -7.42
C THR A 74 -13.91 2.89 -6.04
N TYR A 75 -15.23 2.69 -5.86
CA TYR A 75 -15.79 2.15 -4.63
C TYR A 75 -15.33 0.70 -4.41
N ASP A 76 -15.44 -0.16 -5.42
CA ASP A 76 -15.02 -1.56 -5.32
C ASP A 76 -13.51 -1.66 -5.06
N CYS A 77 -12.71 -0.86 -5.77
CA CYS A 77 -11.27 -0.79 -5.56
C CYS A 77 -10.91 -0.38 -4.13
N ALA A 78 -11.62 0.58 -3.54
CA ALA A 78 -11.38 1.00 -2.16
C ALA A 78 -11.72 -0.11 -1.16
N ILE A 79 -12.84 -0.82 -1.35
CA ILE A 79 -13.24 -1.97 -0.52
C ILE A 79 -12.21 -3.11 -0.64
N GLU A 80 -11.81 -3.46 -1.85
CA GLU A 80 -10.81 -4.51 -2.09
C GLU A 80 -9.45 -4.16 -1.46
N THR A 81 -8.99 -2.91 -1.62
CA THR A 81 -7.77 -2.41 -0.97
C THR A 81 -7.85 -2.55 0.54
N PHE A 82 -8.98 -2.16 1.14
CA PHE A 82 -9.18 -2.28 2.59
C PHE A 82 -9.03 -3.72 3.06
N TYR A 83 -9.67 -4.68 2.37
CA TYR A 83 -9.58 -6.10 2.77
C TYR A 83 -8.21 -6.73 2.47
N GLN A 84 -7.50 -6.29 1.41
CA GLN A 84 -6.13 -6.73 1.19
C GLN A 84 -5.21 -6.26 2.32
N ILE A 85 -5.37 -5.04 2.82
CA ILE A 85 -4.59 -4.51 3.94
C ILE A 85 -4.97 -5.20 5.26
N LYS A 86 -6.27 -5.21 5.58
CA LYS A 86 -6.77 -5.68 6.89
C LYS A 86 -6.86 -7.20 7.00
N GLY A 87 -7.10 -7.88 5.89
CA GLY A 87 -7.49 -9.30 5.84
C GLY A 87 -9.00 -9.51 5.95
N GLY A 88 -9.43 -10.72 5.61
CA GLY A 88 -10.81 -11.16 5.69
C GLY A 88 -11.51 -11.29 4.34
N GLN A 89 -12.79 -11.60 4.39
CA GLN A 89 -13.67 -11.75 3.25
C GLN A 89 -14.14 -10.38 2.77
N VAL A 90 -13.92 -10.07 1.48
CA VAL A 90 -14.47 -8.85 0.87
C VAL A 90 -15.99 -8.81 1.03
N ASP A 91 -16.49 -7.68 1.47
CA ASP A 91 -17.93 -7.38 1.58
C ASP A 91 -18.20 -6.00 0.96
N TYR A 92 -18.80 -6.00 -0.21
CA TYR A 92 -19.15 -4.76 -0.93
C TYR A 92 -20.37 -4.04 -0.34
N GLY A 93 -21.01 -4.62 0.68
CA GLY A 93 -22.23 -4.11 1.27
C GLY A 93 -23.49 -4.52 0.49
N SER A 94 -24.58 -4.74 1.21
CA SER A 94 -25.82 -5.26 0.62
C SER A 94 -26.49 -4.30 -0.36
N GLU A 95 -26.50 -3.01 -0.05
CA GLU A 95 -27.11 -1.98 -0.90
C GLU A 95 -26.33 -1.79 -2.19
N HIS A 96 -25.02 -1.63 -2.11
CA HIS A 96 -24.15 -1.49 -3.28
C HIS A 96 -24.25 -2.71 -4.19
N SER A 97 -24.14 -3.91 -3.62
CA SER A 97 -24.21 -5.15 -4.38
C SER A 97 -25.54 -5.33 -5.10
N LYS A 98 -26.65 -4.97 -4.46
CA LYS A 98 -27.98 -4.99 -5.06
C LYS A 98 -28.11 -3.99 -6.21
N ASN A 99 -27.63 -2.76 -6.02
CA ASN A 99 -27.73 -1.69 -7.02
C ASN A 99 -26.92 -1.96 -8.28
N TYR A 100 -25.79 -2.64 -8.15
CA TYR A 100 -24.86 -2.91 -9.26
C TYR A 100 -24.82 -4.40 -9.69
N ASN A 101 -25.74 -5.21 -9.17
CA ASN A 101 -25.82 -6.65 -9.49
C ASN A 101 -24.50 -7.39 -9.23
N LEU A 102 -23.86 -7.13 -8.11
CA LEU A 102 -22.62 -7.76 -7.68
C LEU A 102 -22.91 -8.86 -6.64
N ILE A 103 -21.99 -9.84 -6.56
CA ILE A 103 -21.97 -10.77 -5.42
C ILE A 103 -21.43 -9.99 -4.21
N GLN A 104 -22.23 -9.85 -3.15
CA GLN A 104 -21.86 -9.09 -1.98
C GLN A 104 -20.54 -9.57 -1.34
N ARG A 105 -20.37 -10.90 -1.24
CA ARG A 105 -19.20 -11.54 -0.64
C ARG A 105 -18.66 -12.63 -1.56
N PRO A 106 -17.90 -12.27 -2.62
CA PRO A 106 -17.34 -13.24 -3.55
C PRO A 106 -16.32 -14.14 -2.86
N LYS A 107 -16.51 -15.45 -2.88
CA LYS A 107 -15.70 -16.43 -2.14
C LYS A 107 -14.22 -16.38 -2.49
N GLU A 108 -13.91 -16.07 -3.74
CA GLU A 108 -12.55 -15.97 -4.28
C GLU A 108 -11.77 -14.74 -3.76
N LYS A 109 -12.47 -13.76 -3.17
CA LYS A 109 -11.85 -12.54 -2.62
C LYS A 109 -11.72 -12.60 -1.09
N TYR A 110 -10.93 -13.54 -0.62
CA TYR A 110 -10.53 -13.65 0.76
C TYR A 110 -9.02 -13.40 0.89
N TYR A 111 -8.62 -12.50 1.76
CA TYR A 111 -7.23 -12.08 1.94
C TYR A 111 -6.73 -12.36 3.37
N SER A 112 -5.45 -12.71 3.48
CA SER A 112 -4.79 -12.92 4.80
C SER A 112 -4.53 -11.62 5.54
N GLY A 113 -4.46 -10.50 4.82
CA GLY A 113 -3.98 -9.22 5.32
C GLY A 113 -2.48 -9.04 5.10
N LEU A 114 -2.04 -7.78 5.18
CA LEU A 114 -0.62 -7.41 5.04
C LEU A 114 0.10 -7.29 6.39
N TYR A 115 -0.63 -7.44 7.52
CA TYR A 115 -0.09 -7.34 8.88
C TYR A 115 -0.43 -8.56 9.71
#